data_8f14fa3894ae9b7a57028174ad798bf0
#
_entry.id   8f14fa3894ae9b7a57028174ad798bf0
#
_cell.length_a   1.000
_cell.length_b   1.000
_cell.length_c   1.000
_cell.angle_alpha   90.00
_cell.angle_beta   90.00
_cell.angle_gamma   90.00
#
_symmetry.space_group_name_H-M   'P 1'
#
loop_
_entity.id
_entity.type
_entity.pdbx_description
1 polymer ?
#
loop_
_entity_poly.entity_id
_entity_poly.type
_entity_poly.pdbx_seq_one_letter_code
_entity_poly.pdbx_strand_id
1 'polypeptide(L)'
;MPERFTDATHPLGRDYRWTFVRDGLPEVTIQDGLVTIRATYRGDIEARELAQSCRLGPLYPVFEGGGPLQVRQDGSFLVFAMDQPHLTTVLKPESEAKCNLFALPVKDQLNDLLDRDGLERQIAQAITPGTFRIPIAQVWQALQGPINLPAGSPASALCLYGTPLEIQIGGVSGTVEESTIKGAVRGKPMAAYEPDCAHPVPATPLQVKNGATVAEDKPFRILGSMTVPYETINHDLQSKLFHQQIVTAGGDSLMIERAFASDANGRMLLTVETSGDVNGTLYYWGTPHLGDDGTMVTVPDLQMANESKKALDGIKIGYWHSVDDKLKDRIQNALKTDMSQQVSKMKSSLSGRHQLGDLALNMALARQRSASAFSTPQALVANVLFEGTASASGRFSGQAEEEQPQAPSSPAGTESRQEPEQVRPQSE
;
A
#
# COMPACT_ATOMS: atom_id res chain seq x y z
N MET A 1 30.60 -10.90 -0.12
CA MET A 1 31.88 -11.37 0.49
C MET A 1 32.92 -11.55 -0.63
N PRO A 2 34.13 -11.03 -0.46
CA PRO A 2 35.17 -11.12 -1.46
C PRO A 2 35.54 -12.58 -1.78
N GLU A 3 35.94 -12.83 -3.03
CA GLU A 3 36.37 -14.15 -3.45
C GLU A 3 37.76 -14.51 -2.92
N ARG A 4 38.59 -13.54 -2.66
CA ARG A 4 39.95 -13.71 -2.21
C ARG A 4 40.37 -12.65 -1.21
N PHE A 5 41.02 -13.07 -0.14
CA PHE A 5 41.73 -12.21 0.81
C PHE A 5 43.25 -12.47 0.71
N THR A 6 44.00 -11.41 0.70
CA THR A 6 45.47 -11.47 0.77
C THR A 6 45.92 -10.31 1.62
N ASP A 7 46.66 -10.58 2.68
CA ASP A 7 47.23 -9.54 3.52
C ASP A 7 48.55 -9.98 4.14
N ALA A 8 49.24 -9.03 4.75
CA ALA A 8 50.48 -9.24 5.49
C ALA A 8 50.44 -8.41 6.79
N THR A 9 50.81 -9.02 7.89
CA THR A 9 50.87 -8.40 9.22
C THR A 9 52.17 -8.75 9.94
N HIS A 10 52.59 -7.93 10.89
CA HIS A 10 53.82 -8.08 11.65
C HIS A 10 53.58 -8.19 13.14
N PRO A 11 52.69 -9.07 13.63
CA PRO A 11 52.49 -9.22 15.07
C PRO A 11 53.73 -9.82 15.73
N LEU A 12 54.13 -9.22 16.85
CA LEU A 12 55.25 -9.69 17.68
C LEU A 12 56.59 -9.75 16.93
N GLY A 13 56.80 -8.94 15.89
CA GLY A 13 58.08 -8.91 15.15
C GLY A 13 58.27 -10.04 14.16
N ARG A 14 57.24 -10.74 13.81
CA ARG A 14 57.20 -11.82 12.81
C ARG A 14 56.36 -11.41 11.62
N ASP A 15 56.78 -11.77 10.44
CA ASP A 15 56.10 -11.51 9.21
C ASP A 15 55.12 -12.65 8.91
N TYR A 16 53.84 -12.35 8.84
CA TYR A 16 52.83 -13.30 8.38
C TYR A 16 52.25 -12.82 7.09
N ARG A 17 52.10 -13.73 6.13
CA ARG A 17 51.40 -13.48 4.89
C ARG A 17 50.34 -14.53 4.74
N TRP A 18 49.10 -14.15 4.46
CA TRP A 18 48.03 -15.08 4.24
C TRP A 18 47.34 -14.86 2.90
N THR A 19 46.84 -15.95 2.36
CA THR A 19 46.01 -15.95 1.17
C THR A 19 44.89 -16.94 1.38
N PHE A 20 43.66 -16.45 1.41
CA PHE A 20 42.47 -17.26 1.51
C PHE A 20 41.60 -17.02 0.28
N VAL A 21 41.11 -18.11 -0.30
CA VAL A 21 40.16 -18.11 -1.43
C VAL A 21 38.86 -18.72 -0.93
N ARG A 22 37.75 -18.11 -1.27
CA ARG A 22 36.45 -18.57 -0.86
C ARG A 22 36.16 -19.95 -1.46
N ASP A 23 35.68 -20.88 -0.65
CA ASP A 23 35.30 -22.25 -1.02
C ASP A 23 33.78 -22.32 -1.13
N GLY A 24 33.26 -22.12 -2.33
CA GLY A 24 31.83 -22.06 -2.62
C GLY A 24 31.18 -20.68 -2.46
N LEU A 25 29.87 -20.64 -2.56
CA LEU A 25 29.08 -19.46 -2.32
C LEU A 25 28.81 -19.27 -0.82
N PRO A 26 28.75 -18.03 -0.30
CA PRO A 26 28.36 -17.80 1.08
C PRO A 26 26.88 -18.17 1.28
N GLU A 27 26.60 -18.84 2.38
CA GLU A 27 25.23 -19.07 2.84
C GLU A 27 24.76 -17.82 3.57
N VAL A 28 23.65 -17.24 3.14
CA VAL A 28 23.03 -16.10 3.81
C VAL A 28 21.60 -16.45 4.12
N THR A 29 21.23 -16.30 5.38
CA THR A 29 19.86 -16.49 5.85
C THR A 29 19.38 -15.22 6.54
N ILE A 30 18.10 -14.92 6.38
CA ILE A 30 17.44 -13.82 7.06
C ILE A 30 16.25 -14.40 7.81
N GLN A 31 16.24 -14.25 9.10
CA GLN A 31 15.16 -14.73 9.96
C GLN A 31 14.80 -13.65 10.98
N ASP A 32 13.53 -13.26 11.01
CA ASP A 32 13.00 -12.26 11.94
C ASP A 32 13.81 -10.95 11.99
N GLY A 33 14.33 -10.54 10.82
CA GLY A 33 15.14 -9.34 10.71
C GLY A 33 16.59 -9.47 11.18
N LEU A 34 17.05 -10.70 11.49
CA LEU A 34 18.44 -11.01 11.75
C LEU A 34 19.05 -11.65 10.50
N VAL A 35 20.12 -11.07 9.99
CA VAL A 35 20.92 -11.64 8.90
C VAL A 35 22.01 -12.50 9.49
N THR A 36 22.11 -13.75 9.05
CA THR A 36 23.23 -14.63 9.35
C THR A 36 23.96 -14.98 8.08
N ILE A 37 25.27 -14.83 8.09
CA ILE A 37 26.15 -15.12 6.96
C ILE A 37 27.16 -16.15 7.39
N ARG A 38 27.35 -17.17 6.56
CA ARG A 38 28.37 -18.20 6.75
C ARG A 38 29.15 -18.39 5.44
N ALA A 39 30.47 -18.30 5.51
CA ALA A 39 31.33 -18.53 4.36
C ALA A 39 32.57 -19.34 4.75
N THR A 40 32.89 -20.32 3.94
CA THR A 40 34.11 -21.13 4.09
C THR A 40 35.18 -20.62 3.15
N TYR A 41 36.39 -20.57 3.61
CA TYR A 41 37.56 -20.25 2.82
C TYR A 41 38.58 -21.38 2.90
N ARG A 42 39.45 -21.41 1.92
CA ARG A 42 40.61 -22.31 1.87
C ARG A 42 41.86 -21.48 1.60
N GLY A 43 42.89 -21.71 2.34
CA GLY A 43 44.14 -21.02 2.12
C GLY A 43 45.28 -21.45 3.00
N ASP A 44 46.31 -20.66 3.03
CA ASP A 44 47.51 -20.93 3.84
C ASP A 44 48.08 -19.60 4.39
N ILE A 45 48.87 -19.75 5.45
CA ILE A 45 49.63 -18.65 6.08
C ILE A 45 51.10 -19.00 5.97
N GLU A 46 51.87 -18.08 5.41
CA GLU A 46 53.34 -18.11 5.42
C GLU A 46 53.85 -17.28 6.57
N ALA A 47 54.50 -17.90 7.52
CA ALA A 47 55.19 -17.23 8.64
C ALA A 47 56.68 -17.15 8.34
N ARG A 48 57.31 -16.00 8.49
CA ARG A 48 58.73 -15.80 8.32
C ARG A 48 59.32 -15.26 9.61
N GLU A 49 60.38 -15.87 10.06
CA GLU A 49 61.17 -15.43 11.21
C GLU A 49 62.64 -15.54 10.84
N LEU A 50 63.36 -14.39 10.80
CA LEU A 50 64.77 -14.29 10.43
C LEU A 50 65.07 -14.93 9.05
N ALA A 51 65.80 -16.05 9.00
CA ALA A 51 66.14 -16.73 7.75
C ALA A 51 65.27 -17.99 7.46
N GLN A 52 64.24 -18.23 8.26
CA GLN A 52 63.40 -19.41 8.14
C GLN A 52 61.97 -19.04 7.80
N SER A 53 61.36 -19.76 6.88
CA SER A 53 59.94 -19.63 6.56
C SER A 53 59.19 -20.92 6.83
N CYS A 54 57.96 -20.78 7.31
CA CYS A 54 57.05 -21.91 7.56
C CYS A 54 55.71 -21.64 6.94
N ARG A 55 55.21 -22.62 6.22
CA ARG A 55 53.87 -22.56 5.61
C ARG A 55 52.91 -23.40 6.47
N LEU A 56 51.85 -22.77 6.92
CA LEU A 56 50.76 -23.36 7.68
C LEU A 56 49.56 -23.52 6.73
N GLY A 57 49.17 -24.77 6.52
CA GLY A 57 48.02 -25.08 5.69
C GLY A 57 48.07 -26.44 5.01
N PRO A 58 46.98 -26.86 4.37
CA PRO A 58 45.81 -26.04 4.08
C PRO A 58 44.97 -25.75 5.33
N LEU A 59 44.48 -24.51 5.41
CA LEU A 59 43.59 -24.03 6.46
C LEU A 59 42.20 -23.80 5.88
N TYR A 60 41.17 -24.07 6.66
CA TYR A 60 39.79 -23.90 6.27
C TYR A 60 39.06 -23.04 7.30
N PRO A 61 39.26 -21.70 7.27
CA PRO A 61 38.51 -20.81 8.14
C PRO A 61 37.05 -20.72 7.69
N VAL A 62 36.16 -20.80 8.65
CA VAL A 62 34.74 -20.51 8.50
C VAL A 62 34.44 -19.21 9.18
N PHE A 63 33.96 -18.26 8.40
CA PHE A 63 33.45 -17.00 8.93
C PHE A 63 31.95 -17.15 9.12
N GLU A 64 31.51 -16.94 10.35
CA GLU A 64 30.11 -16.99 10.70
C GLU A 64 29.74 -15.76 11.51
N GLY A 65 28.65 -15.13 11.17
CA GLY A 65 28.22 -13.96 11.90
C GLY A 65 27.03 -13.32 11.24
N GLY A 66 26.63 -12.20 11.77
CA GLY A 66 25.47 -11.49 11.27
C GLY A 66 25.19 -10.24 12.06
N GLY A 67 24.03 -9.68 11.84
CA GLY A 67 23.57 -8.50 12.53
C GLY A 67 22.11 -8.18 12.21
N PRO A 68 21.51 -7.25 12.95
CA PRO A 68 20.16 -6.82 12.68
C PRO A 68 20.08 -6.13 11.31
N LEU A 69 19.07 -6.50 10.55
CA LEU A 69 18.75 -5.85 9.28
C LEU A 69 18.01 -4.55 9.56
N GLN A 70 18.59 -3.45 9.14
CA GLN A 70 17.92 -2.16 9.16
C GLN A 70 17.32 -1.86 7.81
N VAL A 71 16.08 -1.38 7.83
CA VAL A 71 15.40 -0.87 6.65
C VAL A 71 15.38 0.65 6.75
N ARG A 72 15.91 1.33 5.76
CA ARG A 72 15.92 2.79 5.68
C ARG A 72 15.26 3.25 4.39
N GLN A 73 14.61 4.39 4.45
CA GLN A 73 14.17 5.06 3.24
C GLN A 73 15.29 5.96 2.73
N ASP A 74 15.68 5.77 1.48
CA ASP A 74 16.63 6.62 0.77
C ASP A 74 15.95 7.12 -0.51
N GLY A 75 15.38 8.32 -0.45
CA GLY A 75 14.60 8.89 -1.52
C GLY A 75 13.46 7.97 -1.98
N SER A 76 13.61 7.44 -3.17
CA SER A 76 12.62 6.56 -3.83
C SER A 76 12.78 5.07 -3.51
N PHE A 77 13.77 4.71 -2.69
CA PHE A 77 14.13 3.32 -2.41
C PHE A 77 13.94 2.96 -0.94
N LEU A 78 13.63 1.69 -0.69
CA LEU A 78 13.89 1.02 0.58
C LEU A 78 15.27 0.39 0.50
N VAL A 79 16.14 0.78 1.40
CA VAL A 79 17.50 0.29 1.51
C VAL A 79 17.57 -0.65 2.70
N PHE A 80 18.00 -1.88 2.46
CA PHE A 80 18.22 -2.89 3.48
C PHE A 80 19.73 -2.98 3.75
N ALA A 81 20.13 -2.66 4.94
CA ALA A 81 21.51 -2.70 5.36
C ALA A 81 21.66 -3.46 6.68
N MET A 82 22.73 -4.23 6.81
CA MET A 82 23.07 -4.85 8.07
C MET A 82 23.72 -3.81 8.99
N ASP A 83 23.21 -3.70 10.21
CA ASP A 83 23.79 -2.81 11.21
C ASP A 83 24.78 -3.57 12.09
N GLN A 84 25.98 -3.00 12.25
CA GLN A 84 27.05 -3.50 13.11
C GLN A 84 27.23 -5.03 12.99
N PRO A 85 27.63 -5.55 11.82
CA PRO A 85 27.83 -6.97 11.66
C PRO A 85 28.90 -7.48 12.63
N HIS A 86 28.55 -8.49 13.40
CA HIS A 86 29.50 -9.20 14.27
C HIS A 86 29.88 -10.50 13.58
N LEU A 87 31.17 -10.73 13.41
CA LEU A 87 31.70 -11.94 12.75
C LEU A 87 32.61 -12.67 13.73
N THR A 88 32.54 -13.97 13.67
CA THR A 88 33.43 -14.90 14.34
C THR A 88 34.11 -15.79 13.33
N THR A 89 35.36 -16.13 13.59
CA THR A 89 36.14 -17.01 12.72
C THR A 89 36.45 -18.30 13.45
N VAL A 90 36.13 -19.45 12.85
CA VAL A 90 36.40 -20.76 13.38
C VAL A 90 37.15 -21.60 12.36
N LEU A 91 38.28 -22.18 12.74
CA LEU A 91 39.00 -23.12 11.90
C LEU A 91 38.35 -24.48 11.92
N LYS A 92 38.07 -25.06 10.74
CA LYS A 92 37.59 -26.45 10.66
C LYS A 92 38.63 -27.44 11.21
N PRO A 93 38.20 -28.59 11.75
CA PRO A 93 39.09 -29.62 12.27
C PRO A 93 40.10 -30.19 11.26
N GLU A 94 39.76 -30.14 9.98
CA GLU A 94 40.62 -30.61 8.87
C GLU A 94 41.78 -29.66 8.57
N SER A 95 41.83 -28.50 9.22
CA SER A 95 42.91 -27.54 9.04
C SER A 95 44.22 -28.14 9.61
N GLU A 96 45.18 -28.36 8.72
CA GLU A 96 46.50 -28.88 9.10
C GLU A 96 47.49 -27.74 9.35
N ALA A 97 47.99 -27.65 10.55
CA ALA A 97 49.08 -26.75 10.91
C ALA A 97 50.35 -27.56 11.16
N LYS A 98 51.12 -27.82 10.08
CA LYS A 98 52.38 -28.54 10.17
C LYS A 98 53.55 -27.55 10.09
N CYS A 99 54.01 -27.12 11.26
CA CYS A 99 55.26 -26.34 11.35
C CYS A 99 56.06 -26.78 12.55
N ASN A 100 57.19 -27.39 12.30
CA ASN A 100 58.09 -27.88 13.34
C ASN A 100 58.91 -26.77 14.06
N LEU A 101 58.77 -25.53 13.61
CA LEU A 101 59.53 -24.39 14.17
C LEU A 101 58.92 -23.82 15.45
N PHE A 102 57.66 -24.14 15.75
CA PHE A 102 56.98 -23.54 16.90
C PHE A 102 56.38 -24.69 17.74
N ALA A 103 56.93 -24.88 18.94
CA ALA A 103 56.40 -25.84 19.95
C ALA A 103 55.07 -25.35 20.60
N LEU A 104 54.33 -24.42 19.97
CA LEU A 104 53.12 -23.81 20.49
C LEU A 104 51.88 -24.37 19.78
N PRO A 105 50.74 -24.47 20.46
CA PRO A 105 49.48 -24.85 19.82
C PRO A 105 49.05 -23.77 18.82
N VAL A 106 49.51 -23.95 17.56
CA VAL A 106 49.33 -22.98 16.47
C VAL A 106 47.87 -22.64 16.22
N LYS A 107 46.97 -23.58 16.55
CA LYS A 107 45.55 -23.41 16.33
C LYS A 107 44.92 -22.27 17.15
N ASP A 108 45.31 -22.17 18.43
CA ASP A 108 44.80 -21.12 19.33
C ASP A 108 45.37 -19.75 18.96
N GLN A 109 46.65 -19.73 18.57
CA GLN A 109 47.32 -18.52 18.11
C GLN A 109 46.79 -18.06 16.75
N LEU A 110 46.39 -18.97 15.85
CA LEU A 110 45.77 -18.61 14.58
C LEU A 110 44.38 -18.02 14.79
N ASN A 111 43.59 -18.54 15.70
CA ASN A 111 42.32 -17.89 16.03
C ASN A 111 42.54 -16.48 16.55
N ASP A 112 43.48 -16.31 17.49
CA ASP A 112 43.87 -14.98 18.02
C ASP A 112 44.38 -14.03 16.92
N LEU A 113 45.08 -14.56 15.93
CA LEU A 113 45.63 -13.79 14.83
C LEU A 113 44.56 -13.37 13.83
N LEU A 114 43.62 -14.24 13.54
CA LEU A 114 42.46 -13.94 12.69
C LEU A 114 41.51 -12.95 13.35
N ASP A 115 41.34 -13.03 14.68
CA ASP A 115 40.53 -12.11 15.47
C ASP A 115 41.17 -10.71 15.64
N ARG A 116 42.49 -10.66 15.88
CA ARG A 116 43.20 -9.40 16.25
C ARG A 116 43.50 -8.46 15.10
N ASP A 117 43.73 -8.97 13.92
CA ASP A 117 44.29 -8.18 12.82
C ASP A 117 43.28 -7.53 11.88
N GLY A 118 42.04 -7.42 12.31
CA GLY A 118 41.07 -6.69 11.55
C GLY A 118 40.52 -7.44 10.31
N LEU A 119 40.84 -8.76 10.15
CA LEU A 119 40.26 -9.57 9.11
C LEU A 119 38.73 -9.61 9.26
N GLU A 120 38.23 -9.75 10.50
CA GLU A 120 36.80 -9.59 10.79
C GLU A 120 36.27 -8.22 10.37
N ARG A 121 37.04 -7.15 10.63
CA ARG A 121 36.68 -5.79 10.18
C ARG A 121 36.68 -5.63 8.66
N GLN A 122 37.67 -6.21 7.98
CA GLN A 122 37.72 -6.16 6.51
C GLN A 122 36.55 -6.91 5.89
N ILE A 123 36.23 -8.09 6.44
CA ILE A 123 35.06 -8.87 6.02
C ILE A 123 33.77 -8.12 6.34
N ALA A 124 33.64 -7.55 7.54
CA ALA A 124 32.49 -6.76 7.93
C ALA A 124 32.31 -5.54 7.00
N GLN A 125 33.40 -4.84 6.69
CA GLN A 125 33.37 -3.73 5.72
C GLN A 125 33.02 -4.19 4.30
N ALA A 126 33.47 -5.36 3.88
CA ALA A 126 33.13 -5.94 2.59
C ALA A 126 31.68 -6.45 2.50
N ILE A 127 31.05 -6.75 3.64
CA ILE A 127 29.66 -7.15 3.72
C ILE A 127 28.71 -5.95 3.81
N THR A 128 29.15 -4.87 4.47
CA THR A 128 28.35 -3.66 4.67
C THR A 128 27.85 -2.99 3.39
N PRO A 129 28.60 -2.99 2.25
CA PRO A 129 28.10 -2.42 0.99
C PRO A 129 27.01 -3.23 0.31
N GLY A 130 26.70 -4.45 0.77
CA GLY A 130 25.62 -5.27 0.23
C GLY A 130 24.25 -4.68 0.56
N THR A 131 23.99 -3.46 0.12
CA THR A 131 22.69 -2.82 0.26
C THR A 131 21.74 -3.34 -0.81
N PHE A 132 20.70 -4.02 -0.38
CA PHE A 132 19.60 -4.39 -1.26
C PHE A 132 18.64 -3.20 -1.35
N ARG A 133 18.35 -2.74 -2.57
CA ARG A 133 17.47 -1.59 -2.81
C ARG A 133 16.20 -2.03 -3.51
N ILE A 134 15.05 -1.65 -2.96
CA ILE A 134 13.74 -1.87 -3.58
C ILE A 134 13.17 -0.53 -4.03
N PRO A 135 12.79 -0.36 -5.31
CA PRO A 135 12.18 0.86 -5.81
C PRO A 135 10.74 0.98 -5.30
N ILE A 136 10.55 1.59 -4.15
CA ILE A 136 9.24 1.69 -3.49
C ILE A 136 8.41 2.86 -4.01
N ALA A 137 9.03 3.85 -4.67
CA ALA A 137 8.31 5.00 -5.19
C ALA A 137 7.28 4.62 -6.26
N GLN A 138 7.59 3.68 -7.12
CA GLN A 138 6.66 3.20 -8.15
C GLN A 138 5.46 2.50 -7.52
N VAL A 139 5.69 1.68 -6.50
CA VAL A 139 4.64 1.03 -5.71
C VAL A 139 3.77 2.07 -5.03
N TRP A 140 4.39 3.07 -4.42
CA TRP A 140 3.69 4.17 -3.75
C TRP A 140 2.83 4.98 -4.72
N GLN A 141 3.36 5.31 -5.89
CA GLN A 141 2.62 6.00 -6.95
C GLN A 141 1.46 5.15 -7.48
N ALA A 142 1.67 3.85 -7.69
CA ALA A 142 0.61 2.94 -8.12
C ALA A 142 -0.53 2.85 -7.09
N LEU A 143 -0.23 2.97 -5.79
CA LEU A 143 -1.23 2.98 -4.73
C LEU A 143 -1.96 4.33 -4.60
N GLN A 144 -1.39 5.43 -5.10
CA GLN A 144 -2.01 6.76 -5.11
C GLN A 144 -2.89 7.00 -6.33
N GLY A 145 -2.61 6.30 -7.42
CA GLY A 145 -3.38 6.44 -8.65
C GLY A 145 -4.74 5.73 -8.59
N PRO A 146 -5.68 6.12 -9.47
CA PRO A 146 -6.88 5.35 -9.66
C PRO A 146 -6.54 4.01 -10.31
N ILE A 147 -7.02 2.94 -9.69
CA ILE A 147 -6.92 1.59 -10.25
C ILE A 147 -8.25 1.30 -10.94
N ASN A 148 -8.22 1.18 -12.26
CA ASN A 148 -9.39 0.81 -13.04
C ASN A 148 -9.61 -0.71 -12.94
N LEU A 149 -10.70 -1.11 -12.33
CA LEU A 149 -11.10 -2.50 -12.19
C LEU A 149 -12.19 -2.84 -13.22
N PRO A 150 -12.17 -4.04 -13.81
CA PRO A 150 -13.16 -4.43 -14.79
C PRO A 150 -14.56 -4.45 -14.14
N ALA A 151 -15.45 -3.58 -14.60
CA ALA A 151 -16.80 -3.41 -14.04
C ALA A 151 -17.89 -4.23 -14.77
N GLY A 152 -17.54 -4.98 -15.80
CA GLY A 152 -18.49 -5.78 -16.58
C GLY A 152 -19.50 -4.97 -17.42
N SER A 153 -19.39 -3.64 -17.43
CA SER A 153 -20.20 -2.73 -18.26
C SER A 153 -19.31 -1.73 -18.98
N PRO A 154 -19.47 -1.49 -20.28
CA PRO A 154 -18.67 -0.52 -21.01
C PRO A 154 -19.00 0.94 -20.65
N ALA A 155 -20.09 1.21 -19.94
CA ALA A 155 -20.54 2.56 -19.61
C ALA A 155 -19.99 3.11 -18.28
N SER A 156 -19.37 2.29 -17.44
CA SER A 156 -18.80 2.72 -16.16
C SER A 156 -17.65 1.82 -15.74
N ALA A 157 -16.57 2.42 -15.29
CA ALA A 157 -15.45 1.73 -14.65
C ALA A 157 -15.68 1.66 -13.13
N LEU A 158 -15.22 0.60 -12.50
CA LEU A 158 -15.06 0.58 -11.05
C LEU A 158 -13.66 1.11 -10.73
N CYS A 159 -13.60 2.27 -10.12
CA CYS A 159 -12.37 2.95 -9.80
C CYS A 159 -12.03 2.72 -8.33
N LEU A 160 -10.86 2.16 -8.06
CA LEU A 160 -10.33 2.04 -6.71
C LEU A 160 -9.31 3.16 -6.49
N TYR A 161 -9.58 4.02 -5.54
CA TYR A 161 -8.74 5.13 -5.13
C TYR A 161 -8.06 4.81 -3.82
N GLY A 162 -6.76 5.03 -3.74
CA GLY A 162 -5.99 4.88 -2.52
C GLY A 162 -5.42 6.22 -2.06
N THR A 163 -5.60 6.55 -0.79
CA THR A 163 -4.79 7.61 -0.15
C THR A 163 -3.86 6.91 0.84
N PRO A 164 -2.71 6.40 0.39
CA PRO A 164 -1.76 5.76 1.28
C PRO A 164 -1.16 6.79 2.22
N LEU A 165 -0.99 6.43 3.49
CA LEU A 165 -0.45 7.29 4.55
C LEU A 165 0.95 6.87 4.95
N GLU A 166 1.19 5.57 5.10
CA GLU A 166 2.49 5.01 5.49
C GLU A 166 2.63 3.56 5.04
N ILE A 167 3.87 3.14 4.81
CA ILE A 167 4.26 1.74 4.66
C ILE A 167 4.88 1.28 5.98
N GLN A 168 4.40 0.19 6.52
CA GLN A 168 4.92 -0.44 7.73
C GLN A 168 5.71 -1.69 7.34
N ILE A 169 6.96 -1.79 7.76
CA ILE A 169 7.80 -2.97 7.55
C ILE A 169 7.88 -3.71 8.87
N GLY A 170 7.36 -4.95 8.90
CA GLY A 170 7.30 -5.78 10.11
C GLY A 170 8.43 -6.78 10.23
N GLY A 171 8.96 -7.25 9.12
CA GLY A 171 10.05 -8.23 9.14
C GLY A 171 10.48 -8.62 7.74
N VAL A 172 11.68 -9.18 7.66
CA VAL A 172 12.26 -9.75 6.44
C VAL A 172 12.72 -11.15 6.77
N SER A 173 12.47 -12.11 5.89
CA SER A 173 12.90 -13.50 6.03
C SER A 173 13.25 -14.09 4.67
N GLY A 174 14.14 -15.11 4.64
CA GLY A 174 14.52 -15.76 3.39
C GLY A 174 16.02 -15.98 3.23
N THR A 175 16.44 -16.06 1.97
CA THR A 175 17.85 -16.24 1.54
C THR A 175 18.26 -15.10 0.59
N VAL A 176 19.47 -15.19 0.03
CA VAL A 176 19.93 -14.24 -0.98
C VAL A 176 19.13 -14.34 -2.28
N GLU A 177 18.73 -15.56 -2.65
CA GLU A 177 18.00 -15.82 -3.90
C GLU A 177 16.52 -15.42 -3.77
N GLU A 178 15.94 -15.61 -2.58
CA GLU A 178 14.52 -15.32 -2.36
C GLU A 178 14.30 -14.78 -0.94
N SER A 179 13.84 -13.55 -0.86
CA SER A 179 13.50 -12.89 0.39
C SER A 179 12.03 -12.47 0.43
N THR A 180 11.40 -12.68 1.55
CA THR A 180 10.03 -12.25 1.83
C THR A 180 10.06 -11.08 2.80
N ILE A 181 9.41 -9.98 2.42
CA ILE A 181 9.23 -8.81 3.27
C ILE A 181 7.79 -8.80 3.77
N LYS A 182 7.63 -8.85 5.09
CA LYS A 182 6.33 -8.65 5.72
C LYS A 182 6.11 -7.15 5.92
N GLY A 183 5.03 -6.65 5.35
CA GLY A 183 4.71 -5.23 5.43
C GLY A 183 3.20 -4.99 5.35
N ALA A 184 2.81 -3.77 5.67
CA ALA A 184 1.44 -3.30 5.51
C ALA A 184 1.42 -1.87 5.01
N VAL A 185 0.40 -1.53 4.24
CA VAL A 185 0.12 -0.15 3.83
C VAL A 185 -1.07 0.34 4.65
N ARG A 186 -0.88 1.42 5.38
CA ARG A 186 -1.98 2.16 5.99
C ARG A 186 -2.45 3.22 5.02
N GLY A 187 -3.76 3.33 4.87
CA GLY A 187 -4.36 4.30 3.95
C GLY A 187 -5.88 4.34 4.07
N LYS A 188 -6.50 5.14 3.22
CA LYS A 188 -7.95 5.27 3.09
C LYS A 188 -8.35 4.86 1.67
N PRO A 189 -8.63 3.58 1.43
CA PRO A 189 -9.10 3.14 0.12
C PRO A 189 -10.59 3.44 -0.04
N MET A 190 -10.97 3.89 -1.25
CA MET A 190 -12.34 4.14 -1.66
C MET A 190 -12.57 3.53 -3.05
N ALA A 191 -13.72 2.95 -3.27
CA ALA A 191 -14.14 2.45 -4.58
C ALA A 191 -15.40 3.19 -5.04
N ALA A 192 -15.46 3.60 -6.29
CA ALA A 192 -16.62 4.26 -6.87
C ALA A 192 -16.83 3.82 -8.32
N TYR A 193 -18.09 3.81 -8.76
CA TYR A 193 -18.41 3.68 -10.19
C TYR A 193 -18.34 5.05 -10.84
N GLU A 194 -17.43 5.21 -11.80
CA GLU A 194 -17.22 6.43 -12.55
C GLU A 194 -16.97 6.12 -14.03
N PRO A 195 -17.25 7.06 -14.94
CA PRO A 195 -17.04 6.81 -16.37
C PRO A 195 -15.57 6.60 -16.74
N ASP A 196 -14.64 7.29 -16.09
CA ASP A 196 -13.25 7.40 -16.52
C ASP A 196 -12.18 7.41 -15.41
N CYS A 197 -12.53 7.12 -14.17
CA CYS A 197 -11.61 7.17 -13.02
C CYS A 197 -10.82 8.51 -12.92
N ALA A 198 -11.46 9.63 -13.20
CA ALA A 198 -10.82 10.93 -13.31
C ALA A 198 -10.68 11.70 -11.99
N HIS A 199 -11.11 11.16 -10.87
CA HIS A 199 -11.00 11.84 -9.57
C HIS A 199 -9.54 12.05 -9.18
N PRO A 200 -9.11 13.29 -8.93
CA PRO A 200 -7.76 13.56 -8.49
C PRO A 200 -7.57 13.04 -7.06
N VAL A 201 -6.63 12.16 -6.87
CA VAL A 201 -6.20 11.74 -5.53
C VAL A 201 -5.06 12.65 -5.08
N PRO A 202 -5.16 13.28 -3.90
CA PRO A 202 -4.06 14.10 -3.38
C PRO A 202 -2.80 13.25 -3.22
N ALA A 203 -1.69 13.69 -3.84
CA ALA A 203 -0.41 13.03 -3.66
C ALA A 203 0.04 13.15 -2.19
N THR A 204 0.35 12.03 -1.58
CA THR A 204 0.89 11.97 -0.22
C THR A 204 2.38 11.62 -0.26
N PRO A 205 3.21 12.23 0.60
CA PRO A 205 4.63 11.87 0.65
C PRO A 205 4.78 10.43 1.13
N LEU A 206 5.77 9.72 0.57
CA LEU A 206 6.11 8.38 1.02
C LEU A 206 6.63 8.43 2.47
N GLN A 207 6.01 7.67 3.35
CA GLN A 207 6.43 7.48 4.74
C GLN A 207 6.65 6.01 5.01
N VAL A 208 7.79 5.67 5.58
CA VAL A 208 8.15 4.29 5.96
C VAL A 208 8.34 4.20 7.47
N LYS A 209 7.69 3.23 8.09
CA LYS A 209 7.81 2.92 9.51
C LYS A 209 8.36 1.51 9.69
N ASN A 210 9.53 1.42 10.30
CA ASN A 210 10.20 0.15 10.57
C ASN A 210 9.81 -0.41 11.95
N GLY A 211 9.98 -1.74 12.13
CA GLY A 211 9.76 -2.41 13.40
C GLY A 211 8.29 -2.45 13.82
N ALA A 212 7.37 -2.21 12.90
CA ALA A 212 5.95 -2.30 13.19
C ALA A 212 5.54 -3.76 13.35
N THR A 213 4.75 -4.05 14.38
CA THR A 213 4.03 -5.32 14.45
C THR A 213 2.95 -5.29 13.37
N VAL A 214 3.22 -5.92 12.25
CA VAL A 214 2.23 -6.10 11.17
C VAL A 214 1.25 -7.16 11.63
N ALA A 215 0.06 -6.74 12.04
CA ALA A 215 -0.99 -7.67 12.45
C ALA A 215 -1.54 -8.36 11.20
N GLU A 216 -1.28 -9.66 11.08
CA GLU A 216 -1.72 -10.49 9.95
C GLU A 216 -3.26 -10.62 9.85
N ASP A 217 -3.96 -10.40 10.97
CA ASP A 217 -5.41 -10.67 11.08
C ASP A 217 -6.31 -9.43 11.01
N LYS A 218 -5.75 -8.24 10.79
CA LYS A 218 -6.59 -7.05 10.69
C LYS A 218 -7.25 -6.99 9.32
N PRO A 219 -8.60 -7.06 9.26
CA PRO A 219 -9.31 -6.91 7.99
C PRO A 219 -9.00 -5.54 7.39
N PHE A 220 -8.72 -5.49 6.11
CA PHE A 220 -8.73 -4.24 5.39
C PHE A 220 -10.17 -3.77 5.15
N ARG A 221 -10.37 -2.48 4.94
CA ARG A 221 -11.68 -1.87 4.73
C ARG A 221 -11.64 -0.98 3.50
N ILE A 222 -12.64 -1.12 2.65
CA ILE A 222 -12.84 -0.26 1.48
C ILE A 222 -14.23 0.36 1.58
N LEU A 223 -14.30 1.69 1.46
CA LEU A 223 -15.56 2.40 1.32
C LEU A 223 -15.97 2.36 -0.17
N GLY A 224 -17.02 1.62 -0.48
CA GLY A 224 -17.63 1.61 -1.81
C GLY A 224 -18.71 2.66 -1.90
N SER A 225 -18.59 3.58 -2.86
CA SER A 225 -19.60 4.61 -3.13
C SER A 225 -20.37 4.29 -4.40
N MET A 226 -21.69 4.31 -4.31
CA MET A 226 -22.61 4.07 -5.43
C MET A 226 -23.54 5.25 -5.58
N THR A 227 -23.81 5.61 -6.81
CA THR A 227 -24.62 6.78 -7.14
C THR A 227 -25.82 6.34 -7.99
N VAL A 228 -27.00 6.77 -7.59
CA VAL A 228 -28.24 6.58 -8.37
C VAL A 228 -28.75 7.94 -8.83
N PRO A 229 -28.66 8.28 -10.10
CA PRO A 229 -29.15 9.55 -10.62
C PRO A 229 -30.65 9.75 -10.33
N TYR A 230 -31.03 10.98 -10.04
CA TYR A 230 -32.45 11.29 -9.84
C TYR A 230 -33.32 10.99 -11.05
N GLU A 231 -32.78 11.04 -12.26
CA GLU A 231 -33.48 10.64 -13.46
C GLU A 231 -33.99 9.20 -13.36
N THR A 232 -33.15 8.27 -12.89
CA THR A 232 -33.52 6.85 -12.65
C THR A 232 -34.58 6.73 -11.55
N ILE A 233 -34.38 7.40 -10.42
CA ILE A 233 -35.32 7.41 -9.30
C ILE A 233 -36.68 7.95 -9.74
N ASN A 234 -36.70 9.06 -10.49
CA ASN A 234 -37.90 9.72 -10.95
C ASN A 234 -38.64 8.87 -11.99
N HIS A 235 -37.92 8.18 -12.87
CA HIS A 235 -38.54 7.22 -13.78
C HIS A 235 -39.26 6.10 -13.01
N ASP A 236 -38.63 5.55 -12.01
CA ASP A 236 -39.19 4.49 -11.16
C ASP A 236 -40.40 5.00 -10.35
N LEU A 237 -40.27 6.19 -9.75
CA LEU A 237 -41.36 6.84 -9.01
C LEU A 237 -42.58 7.05 -9.92
N GLN A 238 -42.36 7.62 -11.10
CA GLN A 238 -43.42 7.85 -12.06
C GLN A 238 -44.09 6.53 -12.48
N SER A 239 -43.33 5.47 -12.75
CA SER A 239 -43.86 4.18 -13.14
C SER A 239 -44.72 3.49 -12.04
N LYS A 240 -44.35 3.69 -10.77
CA LYS A 240 -45.00 3.07 -9.61
C LYS A 240 -46.16 3.89 -9.06
N LEU A 241 -46.15 5.22 -9.18
CA LEU A 241 -47.10 6.11 -8.53
C LEU A 241 -48.09 6.79 -9.51
N PHE A 242 -47.75 6.88 -10.77
CA PHE A 242 -48.61 7.54 -11.76
C PHE A 242 -50.03 6.92 -11.83
N HIS A 243 -51.05 7.78 -11.73
CA HIS A 243 -52.48 7.44 -11.71
C HIS A 243 -52.88 6.49 -10.55
N GLN A 244 -52.06 6.40 -9.50
CA GLN A 244 -52.45 5.70 -8.29
C GLN A 244 -53.52 6.51 -7.53
N GLN A 245 -54.68 5.89 -7.34
CA GLN A 245 -55.76 6.48 -6.57
C GLN A 245 -55.66 6.08 -5.11
N ILE A 246 -55.83 7.03 -4.21
CA ILE A 246 -55.93 6.83 -2.77
C ILE A 246 -57.32 7.26 -2.34
N VAL A 247 -58.12 6.32 -1.84
CA VAL A 247 -59.47 6.57 -1.36
C VAL A 247 -59.47 6.56 0.16
N THR A 248 -60.08 7.60 0.78
CA THR A 248 -60.26 7.69 2.23
C THR A 248 -61.43 6.86 2.71
N ALA A 249 -61.53 6.63 4.03
CA ALA A 249 -62.70 5.99 4.64
C ALA A 249 -63.99 6.86 4.50
N GLY A 250 -63.82 8.16 4.20
CA GLY A 250 -64.95 9.10 3.98
C GLY A 250 -65.40 9.16 2.51
N GLY A 251 -64.77 8.43 1.60
CA GLY A 251 -65.10 8.41 0.18
C GLY A 251 -64.36 9.46 -0.66
N ASP A 252 -63.62 10.40 -0.03
CA ASP A 252 -62.76 11.37 -0.76
C ASP A 252 -61.63 10.63 -1.48
N SER A 253 -61.27 11.06 -2.64
CA SER A 253 -60.21 10.45 -3.43
C SER A 253 -59.14 11.43 -3.88
N LEU A 254 -57.90 10.93 -3.92
CA LEU A 254 -56.75 11.62 -4.42
C LEU A 254 -56.09 10.75 -5.50
N MET A 255 -55.77 11.35 -6.65
CA MET A 255 -55.01 10.70 -7.70
C MET A 255 -53.64 11.32 -7.82
N ILE A 256 -52.59 10.53 -7.89
CA ILE A 256 -51.21 10.98 -8.10
C ILE A 256 -51.00 11.21 -9.61
N GLU A 257 -50.78 12.46 -10.01
CA GLU A 257 -50.50 12.82 -11.41
C GLU A 257 -49.01 12.79 -11.73
N ARG A 258 -48.21 13.20 -10.78
CA ARG A 258 -46.74 13.22 -10.88
C ARG A 258 -46.08 13.02 -9.56
N ALA A 259 -44.90 12.36 -9.55
CA ALA A 259 -44.05 12.28 -8.40
C ALA A 259 -42.60 12.38 -8.83
N PHE A 260 -41.82 13.25 -8.21
CA PHE A 260 -40.38 13.34 -8.48
C PHE A 260 -39.58 13.70 -7.23
N ALA A 261 -38.40 13.12 -7.17
CA ALA A 261 -37.42 13.34 -6.09
C ALA A 261 -36.33 14.32 -6.53
N SER A 262 -35.82 15.07 -5.58
CA SER A 262 -34.68 15.98 -5.74
C SER A 262 -33.91 16.11 -4.41
N ASP A 263 -32.82 16.89 -4.41
CA ASP A 263 -32.06 17.20 -3.21
C ASP A 263 -32.66 18.36 -2.43
N ALA A 264 -32.57 18.27 -1.10
CA ALA A 264 -32.82 19.34 -0.17
C ALA A 264 -31.75 19.35 0.95
N ASN A 265 -30.54 19.82 0.62
CA ASN A 265 -29.41 19.91 1.54
C ASN A 265 -29.05 18.58 2.22
N GLY A 266 -28.83 17.54 1.42
CA GLY A 266 -28.47 16.18 1.87
C GLY A 266 -29.66 15.33 2.27
N ARG A 267 -30.88 15.87 2.26
CA ARG A 267 -32.14 15.15 2.40
C ARG A 267 -32.82 15.00 1.05
N MET A 268 -33.67 14.03 0.93
CA MET A 268 -34.48 13.86 -0.27
C MET A 268 -35.77 14.68 -0.13
N LEU A 269 -36.03 15.56 -1.09
CA LEU A 269 -37.27 16.27 -1.28
C LEU A 269 -38.09 15.51 -2.32
N LEU A 270 -39.30 15.18 -2.00
CA LEU A 270 -40.26 14.59 -2.92
C LEU A 270 -41.39 15.58 -3.19
N THR A 271 -41.65 15.83 -4.45
CA THR A 271 -42.77 16.64 -4.94
C THR A 271 -43.80 15.72 -5.57
N VAL A 272 -45.05 15.81 -5.11
CA VAL A 272 -46.15 14.98 -5.57
C VAL A 272 -47.29 15.93 -6.05
N GLU A 273 -47.62 15.86 -7.31
CA GLU A 273 -48.75 16.58 -7.90
C GLU A 273 -49.97 15.66 -7.80
N THR A 274 -51.09 16.19 -7.32
CA THR A 274 -52.32 15.43 -7.08
C THR A 274 -53.51 16.09 -7.70
N SER A 275 -54.51 15.27 -8.08
CA SER A 275 -55.85 15.71 -8.57
C SER A 275 -56.93 14.96 -7.78
N GLY A 276 -58.21 15.35 -8.00
CA GLY A 276 -59.36 14.80 -7.30
C GLY A 276 -59.86 15.75 -6.22
N ASP A 277 -60.28 15.18 -5.07
CA ASP A 277 -60.75 16.02 -3.94
C ASP A 277 -59.64 16.78 -3.28
N VAL A 278 -58.39 16.34 -3.47
CA VAL A 278 -57.17 17.05 -3.13
C VAL A 278 -56.43 17.38 -4.43
N ASN A 279 -56.45 18.65 -4.81
CA ASN A 279 -55.82 19.13 -6.03
C ASN A 279 -54.70 20.10 -5.65
N GLY A 280 -53.47 19.78 -6.06
CA GLY A 280 -52.30 20.64 -5.78
C GLY A 280 -50.98 19.90 -5.69
N THR A 281 -49.99 20.60 -5.17
CA THR A 281 -48.64 20.06 -5.04
C THR A 281 -48.33 19.82 -3.56
N LEU A 282 -47.95 18.59 -3.24
CA LEU A 282 -47.57 18.18 -1.91
C LEU A 282 -46.05 17.97 -1.87
N TYR A 283 -45.43 18.46 -0.83
CA TYR A 283 -43.98 18.33 -0.62
C TYR A 283 -43.73 17.45 0.61
N TYR A 284 -42.89 16.44 0.39
CA TYR A 284 -42.37 15.57 1.46
C TYR A 284 -40.86 15.66 1.50
N TRP A 285 -40.29 15.51 2.66
CA TRP A 285 -38.85 15.42 2.82
C TRP A 285 -38.49 14.33 3.81
N GLY A 286 -37.33 13.72 3.64
CA GLY A 286 -36.85 12.68 4.52
C GLY A 286 -35.37 12.41 4.31
N THR A 287 -34.80 11.65 5.20
CA THR A 287 -33.39 11.28 5.18
C THR A 287 -33.23 9.91 4.55
N PRO A 288 -32.43 9.76 3.47
CA PRO A 288 -32.11 8.46 2.92
C PRO A 288 -31.38 7.60 3.96
N HIS A 289 -31.78 6.37 4.10
CA HIS A 289 -31.20 5.39 5.00
C HIS A 289 -30.84 4.12 4.22
N LEU A 290 -29.60 3.66 4.39
CA LEU A 290 -29.13 2.42 3.82
C LEU A 290 -29.33 1.27 4.82
N GLY A 291 -30.03 0.21 4.44
CA GLY A 291 -30.23 -0.96 5.28
C GLY A 291 -28.91 -1.60 5.71
N ASP A 292 -28.92 -2.35 6.80
CA ASP A 292 -27.72 -2.87 7.46
C ASP A 292 -26.83 -3.73 6.55
N ASP A 293 -27.42 -4.42 5.60
CA ASP A 293 -26.73 -5.23 4.59
C ASP A 293 -26.12 -4.39 3.44
N GLY A 294 -26.41 -3.09 3.40
CA GLY A 294 -25.92 -2.18 2.37
C GLY A 294 -26.60 -2.31 1.01
N THR A 295 -27.72 -3.02 0.89
CA THR A 295 -28.35 -3.32 -0.40
C THR A 295 -29.62 -2.53 -0.70
N MET A 296 -30.30 -2.04 0.33
CA MET A 296 -31.59 -1.35 0.16
C MET A 296 -31.53 0.07 0.71
N VAL A 297 -31.85 1.06 -0.12
CA VAL A 297 -32.06 2.44 0.34
C VAL A 297 -33.53 2.69 0.55
N THR A 298 -33.87 3.29 1.69
CA THR A 298 -35.22 3.67 2.11
C THR A 298 -35.22 5.10 2.63
N VAL A 299 -36.42 5.68 2.80
CA VAL A 299 -36.61 6.99 3.45
C VAL A 299 -37.64 6.83 4.57
N PRO A 300 -37.24 6.30 5.75
CA PRO A 300 -38.17 5.92 6.81
C PRO A 300 -38.83 7.11 7.53
N ASP A 301 -38.16 8.26 7.57
CA ASP A 301 -38.59 9.47 8.28
C ASP A 301 -39.30 10.48 7.37
N LEU A 302 -40.02 10.00 6.34
CA LEU A 302 -40.70 10.86 5.39
C LEU A 302 -41.76 11.73 6.09
N GLN A 303 -41.66 13.04 5.91
CA GLN A 303 -42.55 14.03 6.55
C GLN A 303 -43.07 15.01 5.51
N MET A 304 -44.34 15.39 5.64
CA MET A 304 -44.93 16.42 4.82
C MET A 304 -44.43 17.79 5.26
N ALA A 305 -44.10 18.66 4.30
CA ALA A 305 -43.73 20.04 4.55
C ALA A 305 -44.88 20.87 5.12
N ASN A 306 -44.55 21.87 5.94
CA ASN A 306 -45.56 22.71 6.59
C ASN A 306 -46.42 23.52 5.61
N GLU A 307 -45.85 23.93 4.48
CA GLU A 307 -46.59 24.59 3.38
C GLU A 307 -47.68 23.70 2.82
N SER A 308 -47.40 22.45 2.60
CA SER A 308 -48.40 21.47 2.13
C SER A 308 -49.45 21.21 3.20
N LYS A 309 -49.09 21.12 4.47
CA LYS A 309 -50.07 21.01 5.58
C LYS A 309 -51.04 22.17 5.63
N LYS A 310 -50.54 23.43 5.49
CA LYS A 310 -51.36 24.63 5.46
C LYS A 310 -52.30 24.68 4.26
N ALA A 311 -51.83 24.25 3.06
CA ALA A 311 -52.68 24.18 1.86
C ALA A 311 -53.86 23.19 2.05
N LEU A 312 -53.68 22.21 2.92
CA LEU A 312 -54.63 21.15 3.21
C LEU A 312 -55.55 21.46 4.38
N ASP A 313 -55.20 22.40 5.25
CA ASP A 313 -56.03 22.82 6.39
C ASP A 313 -57.39 23.39 5.98
N GLY A 314 -57.60 23.74 4.72
CA GLY A 314 -58.88 24.15 4.12
C GLY A 314 -59.80 23.00 3.78
N ILE A 315 -59.33 21.75 3.78
CA ILE A 315 -60.06 20.55 3.48
C ILE A 315 -60.47 19.89 4.80
N LYS A 316 -61.70 19.45 4.91
CA LYS A 316 -62.32 18.88 6.12
C LYS A 316 -61.36 18.04 6.96
N ILE A 317 -60.89 18.58 8.08
CA ILE A 317 -59.74 18.21 8.93
C ILE A 317 -59.78 16.76 9.45
N GLY A 318 -60.94 16.10 9.52
CA GLY A 318 -61.07 14.79 10.16
C GLY A 318 -60.46 13.60 9.40
N TYR A 319 -60.22 13.73 8.09
CA TYR A 319 -59.83 12.60 7.25
C TYR A 319 -58.40 12.69 6.74
N TRP A 320 -57.75 13.85 6.90
CA TRP A 320 -56.46 14.14 6.29
C TRP A 320 -55.32 13.19 6.80
N HIS A 321 -55.28 12.91 8.10
CA HIS A 321 -54.25 12.02 8.64
C HIS A 321 -54.27 10.62 7.96
N SER A 322 -55.47 10.10 7.69
CA SER A 322 -55.59 8.82 7.00
C SER A 322 -55.07 8.84 5.54
N VAL A 323 -55.21 9.99 4.84
CA VAL A 323 -54.70 10.18 3.48
C VAL A 323 -53.19 10.32 3.53
N ASP A 324 -52.64 11.15 4.43
CA ASP A 324 -51.20 11.39 4.59
C ASP A 324 -50.49 10.08 4.90
N ASP A 325 -50.99 9.28 5.83
CA ASP A 325 -50.38 7.99 6.18
C ASP A 325 -50.36 7.03 4.99
N LYS A 326 -51.49 6.86 4.27
CA LYS A 326 -51.54 6.01 3.10
C LYS A 326 -50.66 6.51 1.95
N LEU A 327 -50.59 7.83 1.76
CA LEU A 327 -49.72 8.44 0.75
C LEU A 327 -48.25 8.23 1.08
N LYS A 328 -47.86 8.46 2.34
CA LYS A 328 -46.51 8.19 2.85
C LYS A 328 -46.11 6.75 2.64
N ASP A 329 -46.94 5.81 3.01
CA ASP A 329 -46.67 4.38 2.85
C ASP A 329 -46.41 4.03 1.38
N ARG A 330 -47.24 4.53 0.45
CA ARG A 330 -47.05 4.30 -0.98
C ARG A 330 -45.77 4.92 -1.51
N ILE A 331 -45.50 6.16 -1.11
CA ILE A 331 -44.30 6.87 -1.48
C ILE A 331 -43.05 6.17 -0.96
N GLN A 332 -43.04 5.79 0.32
CA GLN A 332 -41.93 5.06 0.93
C GLN A 332 -41.67 3.72 0.23
N ASN A 333 -42.73 3.01 -0.13
CA ASN A 333 -42.59 1.78 -0.89
C ASN A 333 -42.09 2.00 -2.32
N ALA A 334 -42.49 3.09 -2.96
CA ALA A 334 -42.02 3.45 -4.30
C ALA A 334 -40.56 3.93 -4.31
N LEU A 335 -40.12 4.62 -3.24
CA LEU A 335 -38.76 5.11 -3.05
C LEU A 335 -37.74 4.02 -2.70
N LYS A 336 -38.19 2.80 -2.33
CA LYS A 336 -37.28 1.69 -2.09
C LYS A 336 -36.41 1.45 -3.33
N THR A 337 -35.12 1.67 -3.18
CA THR A 337 -34.14 1.50 -4.25
C THR A 337 -33.28 0.29 -3.91
N ASP A 338 -33.40 -0.75 -4.72
CA ASP A 338 -32.59 -1.97 -4.60
C ASP A 338 -31.25 -1.78 -5.30
N MET A 339 -30.19 -1.85 -4.53
CA MET A 339 -28.79 -1.73 -4.99
C MET A 339 -28.04 -3.07 -4.93
N SER A 340 -28.74 -4.18 -4.69
CA SER A 340 -28.12 -5.50 -4.50
C SER A 340 -27.21 -5.90 -5.67
N GLN A 341 -27.62 -5.59 -6.90
CA GLN A 341 -26.83 -5.89 -8.09
C GLN A 341 -25.54 -5.05 -8.14
N GLN A 342 -25.62 -3.75 -7.85
CA GLN A 342 -24.46 -2.85 -7.84
C GLN A 342 -23.48 -3.26 -6.75
N VAL A 343 -23.96 -3.54 -5.55
CA VAL A 343 -23.17 -4.06 -4.43
C VAL A 343 -22.48 -5.37 -4.78
N SER A 344 -23.23 -6.31 -5.36
CA SER A 344 -22.69 -7.61 -5.77
C SER A 344 -21.61 -7.47 -6.85
N LYS A 345 -21.84 -6.64 -7.86
CA LYS A 345 -20.87 -6.34 -8.92
C LYS A 345 -19.61 -5.67 -8.32
N MET A 346 -19.76 -4.70 -7.45
CA MET A 346 -18.62 -4.04 -6.80
C MET A 346 -17.83 -5.04 -5.99
N LYS A 347 -18.50 -5.88 -5.19
CA LYS A 347 -17.85 -6.93 -4.40
C LYS A 347 -17.06 -7.90 -5.27
N SER A 348 -17.66 -8.37 -6.38
CA SER A 348 -17.00 -9.30 -7.30
C SER A 348 -15.80 -8.66 -8.01
N SER A 349 -15.91 -7.39 -8.42
CA SER A 349 -14.83 -6.65 -9.09
C SER A 349 -13.70 -6.29 -8.14
N LEU A 350 -13.98 -6.02 -6.87
CA LEU A 350 -12.97 -5.77 -5.85
C LEU A 350 -12.28 -7.06 -5.39
N SER A 351 -12.96 -8.20 -5.49
CA SER A 351 -12.40 -9.51 -5.10
C SER A 351 -11.57 -10.10 -6.23
N GLY A 352 -10.48 -10.81 -5.87
CA GLY A 352 -9.62 -11.49 -6.82
C GLY A 352 -8.23 -10.90 -6.92
N ARG A 353 -7.52 -11.24 -8.00
CA ARG A 353 -6.15 -10.82 -8.24
C ARG A 353 -6.12 -9.64 -9.22
N HIS A 354 -5.51 -8.55 -8.79
CA HIS A 354 -5.33 -7.32 -9.57
C HIS A 354 -3.84 -7.05 -9.77
N GLN A 355 -3.45 -6.78 -11.02
CA GLN A 355 -2.05 -6.48 -11.35
C GLN A 355 -1.81 -4.97 -11.29
N LEU A 356 -0.82 -4.55 -10.49
CA LEU A 356 -0.42 -3.16 -10.28
C LEU A 356 1.07 -3.02 -10.64
N GLY A 357 1.40 -2.91 -11.92
CA GLY A 357 2.78 -3.00 -12.37
C GLY A 357 3.39 -4.35 -12.01
N ASP A 358 4.50 -4.35 -11.28
CA ASP A 358 5.20 -5.56 -10.81
C ASP A 358 4.57 -6.19 -9.55
N LEU A 359 3.54 -5.56 -8.98
CA LEU A 359 2.80 -6.08 -7.85
C LEU A 359 1.51 -6.77 -8.28
N ALA A 360 1.23 -7.91 -7.70
CA ALA A 360 -0.08 -8.55 -7.75
C ALA A 360 -0.77 -8.37 -6.40
N LEU A 361 -1.89 -7.67 -6.40
CA LEU A 361 -2.76 -7.49 -5.23
C LEU A 361 -3.86 -8.56 -5.28
N ASN A 362 -3.98 -9.37 -4.25
CA ASN A 362 -5.05 -10.36 -4.10
C ASN A 362 -5.96 -9.93 -2.96
N MET A 363 -7.25 -9.74 -3.26
CA MET A 363 -8.25 -9.29 -2.31
C MET A 363 -9.39 -10.32 -2.17
N ALA A 364 -9.79 -10.60 -0.93
CA ALA A 364 -10.91 -11.47 -0.62
C ALA A 364 -11.86 -10.75 0.33
N LEU A 365 -13.02 -10.32 -0.17
CA LEU A 365 -14.04 -9.61 0.60
C LEU A 365 -14.95 -10.60 1.31
N ALA A 366 -14.97 -10.54 2.65
CA ALA A 366 -15.73 -11.44 3.51
C ALA A 366 -17.07 -10.84 3.93
N ARG A 367 -17.13 -9.54 4.23
CA ARG A 367 -18.29 -8.86 4.79
C ARG A 367 -18.58 -7.55 4.07
N GLN A 368 -19.84 -7.17 4.11
CA GLN A 368 -20.31 -5.85 3.72
C GLN A 368 -21.30 -5.34 4.78
N ARG A 369 -21.35 -4.03 4.96
CA ARG A 369 -22.31 -3.37 5.84
C ARG A 369 -22.57 -1.95 5.36
N SER A 370 -23.70 -1.40 5.74
CA SER A 370 -24.02 0.00 5.48
C SER A 370 -23.02 0.95 6.14
N ALA A 371 -22.70 2.04 5.47
CA ALA A 371 -21.92 3.13 6.03
C ALA A 371 -22.75 4.42 6.09
N SER A 372 -23.33 4.86 4.98
CA SER A 372 -24.20 6.03 4.93
C SER A 372 -25.03 6.07 3.65
N ALA A 373 -26.12 6.83 3.67
CA ALA A 373 -26.81 7.27 2.45
C ALA A 373 -27.15 8.75 2.60
N PHE A 374 -27.05 9.52 1.52
CA PHE A 374 -27.39 10.93 1.50
C PHE A 374 -27.75 11.39 0.07
N SER A 375 -28.42 12.51 0.01
CA SER A 375 -28.81 13.16 -1.21
C SER A 375 -27.75 14.17 -1.65
N THR A 376 -27.57 14.33 -2.95
CA THR A 376 -26.78 15.40 -3.59
C THR A 376 -27.63 16.04 -4.68
N PRO A 377 -27.28 17.22 -5.21
CA PRO A 377 -28.07 17.88 -6.25
C PRO A 377 -28.34 17.02 -7.50
N GLN A 378 -27.51 16.07 -7.81
CA GLN A 378 -27.63 15.24 -9.01
C GLN A 378 -28.14 13.82 -8.75
N ALA A 379 -27.97 13.31 -7.52
CA ALA A 379 -28.15 11.89 -7.27
C ALA A 379 -28.31 11.53 -5.79
N LEU A 380 -28.82 10.35 -5.55
CA LEU A 380 -28.74 9.64 -4.29
C LEU A 380 -27.41 8.90 -4.22
N VAL A 381 -26.66 9.11 -3.15
CA VAL A 381 -25.37 8.43 -2.89
C VAL A 381 -25.55 7.43 -1.75
N ALA A 382 -25.11 6.21 -1.95
CA ALA A 382 -25.05 5.17 -0.93
C ALA A 382 -23.63 4.65 -0.77
N ASN A 383 -23.16 4.61 0.46
CA ASN A 383 -21.83 4.13 0.82
C ASN A 383 -21.92 2.82 1.56
N VAL A 384 -21.20 1.82 1.08
CA VAL A 384 -21.09 0.48 1.67
C VAL A 384 -19.66 0.23 2.11
N LEU A 385 -19.47 -0.26 3.30
CA LEU A 385 -18.17 -0.65 3.80
C LEU A 385 -17.94 -2.14 3.52
N PHE A 386 -16.94 -2.44 2.71
CA PHE A 386 -16.46 -3.79 2.45
C PHE A 386 -15.28 -4.10 3.37
N GLU A 387 -15.30 -5.27 3.98
CA GLU A 387 -14.22 -5.76 4.86
C GLU A 387 -13.72 -7.12 4.34
N GLY A 388 -12.41 -7.35 4.43
CA GLY A 388 -11.81 -8.57 3.93
C GLY A 388 -10.33 -8.68 4.23
N THR A 389 -9.66 -9.60 3.54
CA THR A 389 -8.23 -9.77 3.58
C THR A 389 -7.61 -9.37 2.25
N ALA A 390 -6.42 -8.78 2.31
CA ALA A 390 -5.64 -8.43 1.13
C ALA A 390 -4.20 -8.85 1.33
N SER A 391 -3.60 -9.39 0.26
CA SER A 391 -2.17 -9.68 0.21
C SER A 391 -1.61 -9.14 -1.10
N ALA A 392 -0.37 -8.69 -1.05
CA ALA A 392 0.36 -8.26 -2.23
C ALA A 392 1.60 -9.13 -2.40
N SER A 393 1.91 -9.50 -3.64
CA SER A 393 3.14 -10.19 -4.00
C SER A 393 3.75 -9.51 -5.21
N GLY A 394 5.09 -9.41 -5.25
CA GLY A 394 5.82 -8.84 -6.36
C GLY A 394 7.22 -9.43 -6.43
N ARG A 395 7.84 -9.37 -7.61
CA ARG A 395 9.23 -9.72 -7.80
C ARG A 395 10.00 -8.44 -8.10
N PHE A 396 10.94 -8.13 -7.27
CA PHE A 396 11.86 -7.03 -7.48
C PHE A 396 13.21 -7.61 -7.85
N SER A 397 13.66 -7.38 -9.08
CA SER A 397 15.04 -7.65 -9.44
C SER A 397 15.90 -6.57 -8.76
N GLY A 398 16.70 -6.97 -7.78
CA GLY A 398 17.69 -6.06 -7.19
C GLY A 398 18.67 -5.65 -8.28
N GLN A 399 18.64 -4.41 -8.72
CA GLN A 399 19.76 -3.84 -9.44
C GLN A 399 20.87 -3.64 -8.42
N ALA A 400 21.86 -4.51 -8.44
CA ALA A 400 23.18 -4.16 -7.94
C ALA A 400 23.66 -3.03 -8.87
N GLU A 401 23.59 -1.81 -8.38
CA GLU A 401 24.21 -0.68 -9.07
C GLU A 401 25.71 -0.98 -9.06
N GLU A 402 26.25 -1.39 -10.22
CA GLU A 402 27.67 -1.35 -10.48
C GLU A 402 28.08 0.12 -10.29
N GLU A 403 28.63 0.42 -9.12
CA GLU A 403 29.26 1.71 -8.83
C GLU A 403 30.38 1.87 -9.86
N GLN A 404 30.09 2.60 -10.94
CA GLN A 404 31.13 3.00 -11.87
C GLN A 404 32.18 3.75 -11.04
N PRO A 405 33.43 3.27 -10.99
CA PRO A 405 34.47 3.99 -10.26
C PRO A 405 34.53 5.40 -10.84
N GLN A 406 34.17 6.37 -10.02
CA GLN A 406 34.43 7.78 -10.37
C GLN A 406 35.90 7.93 -10.69
N ALA A 407 36.18 8.17 -11.96
CA ALA A 407 37.52 8.51 -12.39
C ALA A 407 38.03 9.69 -11.51
N PRO A 408 39.26 9.59 -10.98
CA PRO A 408 39.78 10.63 -10.13
C PRO A 408 39.75 11.95 -10.93
N SER A 409 39.06 12.96 -10.40
CA SER A 409 39.02 14.29 -10.93
C SER A 409 40.46 14.81 -11.03
N SER A 410 40.93 14.95 -12.25
CA SER A 410 42.24 15.61 -12.53
C SER A 410 42.27 16.99 -11.88
N PRO A 411 43.37 17.35 -11.22
CA PRO A 411 43.52 18.68 -10.63
C PRO A 411 43.52 19.72 -11.76
N ALA A 412 42.69 20.74 -11.58
CA ALA A 412 42.58 21.89 -12.46
C ALA A 412 43.96 22.53 -12.70
N GLY A 413 44.39 22.48 -13.96
CA GLY A 413 45.55 23.22 -14.44
C GLY A 413 45.26 24.71 -14.51
N THR A 414 46.15 25.41 -13.88
CA THR A 414 46.69 26.74 -14.03
C THR A 414 46.06 27.70 -15.04
N GLU A 415 45.69 28.85 -14.48
CA GLU A 415 45.59 30.18 -15.08
C GLU A 415 46.15 30.39 -16.49
N SER A 416 45.33 30.91 -17.36
CA SER A 416 45.78 31.82 -18.41
C SER A 416 44.93 33.09 -18.40
N ARG A 417 45.63 34.14 -18.02
CA ARG A 417 45.34 35.57 -18.07
C ARG A 417 44.95 35.95 -19.49
N GLN A 418 43.78 36.53 -19.73
CA GLN A 418 43.47 37.31 -20.92
C GLN A 418 42.98 38.69 -20.55
N GLU A 419 43.63 39.63 -21.24
CA GLU A 419 43.52 41.08 -21.23
C GLU A 419 42.11 41.59 -21.56
N PRO A 420 41.78 42.83 -21.16
CA PRO A 420 40.48 43.43 -21.45
C PRO A 420 40.48 44.12 -22.81
N GLU A 421 39.59 43.77 -23.69
CA GLU A 421 39.33 44.47 -24.94
C GLU A 421 38.14 45.44 -24.85
N GLN A 422 38.36 46.55 -25.44
CA GLN A 422 37.74 47.84 -25.39
C GLN A 422 36.24 47.88 -25.80
N VAL A 423 35.61 48.77 -25.11
CA VAL A 423 34.33 49.43 -25.41
C VAL A 423 34.29 50.11 -26.80
N ARG A 424 33.24 49.93 -27.55
CA ARG A 424 32.71 50.95 -28.48
C ARG A 424 31.16 51.00 -28.46
N PRO A 425 30.58 52.19 -28.41
CA PRO A 425 29.15 52.40 -28.49
C PRO A 425 28.73 52.76 -29.92
N GLN A 426 27.51 52.34 -30.32
CA GLN A 426 26.66 52.99 -31.36
C GLN A 426 25.25 52.58 -31.08
N SER A 427 24.38 53.50 -30.66
CA SER A 427 23.50 54.43 -31.43
C SER A 427 22.64 53.73 -32.48
N GLU A 428 21.40 53.50 -32.17
CA GLU A 428 20.14 54.15 -32.61
C GLU A 428 18.97 53.45 -31.94
#